data_6325a19d2f9b5838c514fb865c17dd52
#
_entry.id   6325a19d2f9b5838c514fb865c17dd52
#
_cell.length_a   1.000
_cell.length_b   1.000
_cell.length_c   1.000
_cell.angle_alpha   90.00
_cell.angle_beta   90.00
_cell.angle_gamma   90.00
#
_symmetry.space_group_name_H-M   'P 1'
#
loop_
_entity.id
_entity.type
_entity.pdbx_description
1 polymer ?
#
loop_
_entity_poly.entity_id
_entity_poly.type
_entity_poly.pdbx_seq_one_letter_code
_entity_poly.pdbx_strand_id
1 'polypeptide(L)'
;KYIEKDAALERRFQSVQVGEPDEGKALQILQGLRPKYEAYHGLSIEDEALRTAVTLSKRYLPDRFLPDKAIDLMDEAAAKLRMEVDSLPEELDEISRKIKQLEIEREAIKRENDRPKLEQIGKELAELKEQEKSYKAKWQSEKTLVNKIQQNKIEIENLKFEADKAEREGDYGKVAEIRYGKLQALNQEIEETQQKLHEMQGDKAMIKEEVDAEDIADVVSRWTGIPVSKMLQSEKDKLLHLEDELHQRVIGQDEAI
;
A
#
# COMPACT_ATOMS: atom_id res chain seq x y z
N LYS A 1 -16.32 19.91 -28.40
CA LYS A 1 -17.23 21.09 -28.15
C LYS A 1 -16.87 22.32 -29.00
N TYR A 2 -15.60 22.67 -29.23
CA TYR A 2 -15.20 23.83 -30.01
C TYR A 2 -15.03 23.50 -31.49
N ILE A 3 -14.51 22.33 -31.84
CA ILE A 3 -14.29 21.86 -33.23
C ILE A 3 -15.61 21.55 -33.92
N GLU A 4 -16.57 20.92 -33.22
CA GLU A 4 -17.92 20.61 -33.74
C GLU A 4 -18.76 21.83 -34.11
N LYS A 5 -18.37 23.02 -33.64
CA LYS A 5 -19.07 24.29 -33.97
C LYS A 5 -18.46 25.05 -35.16
N ASP A 6 -17.28 24.60 -35.65
CA ASP A 6 -16.58 25.22 -36.77
C ASP A 6 -16.57 24.28 -37.98
N ALA A 7 -17.42 24.56 -38.95
CA ALA A 7 -17.58 23.76 -40.17
C ALA A 7 -16.29 23.63 -40.99
N ALA A 8 -15.32 24.56 -40.84
CA ALA A 8 -14.03 24.49 -41.51
C ALA A 8 -13.07 23.52 -40.81
N LEU A 9 -13.18 23.39 -39.50
CA LEU A 9 -12.40 22.43 -38.70
C LEU A 9 -12.99 21.02 -38.74
N GLU A 10 -14.32 20.90 -38.73
CA GLU A 10 -15.02 19.61 -38.79
C GLU A 10 -14.65 18.81 -40.07
N ARG A 11 -14.44 19.49 -41.20
CA ARG A 11 -14.01 18.86 -42.45
C ARG A 11 -12.57 18.35 -42.44
N ARG A 12 -11.75 18.81 -41.50
CA ARG A 12 -10.32 18.48 -41.42
C ARG A 12 -10.01 17.47 -40.34
N PHE A 13 -10.92 17.24 -39.42
CA PHE A 13 -10.78 16.32 -38.30
C PHE A 13 -11.90 15.29 -38.30
N GLN A 14 -11.52 14.01 -38.26
CA GLN A 14 -12.47 12.95 -38.06
C GLN A 14 -12.57 12.66 -36.57
N SER A 15 -13.77 12.61 -36.00
CA SER A 15 -13.99 12.25 -34.62
C SER A 15 -13.71 10.74 -34.41
N VAL A 16 -12.86 10.43 -33.46
CA VAL A 16 -12.64 9.05 -32.99
C VAL A 16 -13.28 8.94 -31.61
N GLN A 17 -14.30 8.11 -31.49
CA GLN A 17 -14.94 7.85 -30.23
C GLN A 17 -14.10 6.81 -29.46
N VAL A 18 -13.58 7.23 -28.29
CA VAL A 18 -12.91 6.36 -27.34
C VAL A 18 -13.93 6.04 -26.25
N GLY A 19 -14.46 4.81 -26.25
CA GLY A 19 -15.38 4.34 -25.22
C GLY A 19 -14.66 3.93 -23.94
N GLU A 20 -15.41 3.79 -22.86
CA GLU A 20 -14.91 3.25 -21.59
C GLU A 20 -14.40 1.82 -21.79
N PRO A 21 -13.20 1.46 -21.33
CA PRO A 21 -12.68 0.11 -21.43
C PRO A 21 -13.47 -0.85 -20.54
N ASP A 22 -13.55 -2.10 -20.94
CA ASP A 22 -14.04 -3.17 -20.09
C ASP A 22 -13.08 -3.45 -18.90
N GLU A 23 -13.54 -4.20 -17.90
CA GLU A 23 -12.75 -4.51 -16.70
C GLU A 23 -11.41 -5.17 -17.03
N GLY A 24 -11.38 -6.08 -18.01
CA GLY A 24 -10.17 -6.78 -18.42
C GLY A 24 -9.14 -5.83 -19.02
N LYS A 25 -9.57 -4.90 -19.88
CA LYS A 25 -8.68 -3.88 -20.46
C LYS A 25 -8.26 -2.85 -19.42
N ALA A 26 -9.18 -2.44 -18.53
CA ALA A 26 -8.85 -1.55 -17.44
C ALA A 26 -7.78 -2.15 -16.53
N LEU A 27 -7.89 -3.44 -16.18
CA LEU A 27 -6.87 -4.15 -15.41
C LEU A 27 -5.52 -4.18 -16.11
N GLN A 28 -5.48 -4.45 -17.42
CA GLN A 28 -4.23 -4.42 -18.19
C GLN A 28 -3.58 -3.02 -18.19
N ILE A 29 -4.40 -1.96 -18.25
CA ILE A 29 -3.90 -0.58 -18.15
C ILE A 29 -3.29 -0.33 -16.77
N LEU A 30 -3.96 -0.72 -15.69
CA LEU A 30 -3.44 -0.59 -14.33
C LEU A 30 -2.13 -1.38 -14.15
N GLN A 31 -2.07 -2.62 -14.65
CA GLN A 31 -0.85 -3.44 -14.63
C GLN A 31 0.32 -2.75 -15.37
N GLY A 32 0.04 -2.10 -16.50
CA GLY A 32 1.05 -1.33 -17.23
C GLY A 32 1.52 -0.07 -16.51
N LEU A 33 0.66 0.55 -15.69
CA LEU A 33 0.97 1.73 -14.89
C LEU A 33 1.61 1.40 -13.55
N ARG A 34 1.33 0.22 -12.99
CA ARG A 34 1.79 -0.26 -11.69
C ARG A 34 3.27 0.05 -11.40
N PRO A 35 4.26 -0.26 -12.27
CA PRO A 35 5.67 -0.02 -11.95
C PRO A 35 5.98 1.46 -11.70
N LYS A 36 5.28 2.37 -12.38
CA LYS A 36 5.46 3.82 -12.21
C LYS A 36 4.92 4.30 -10.86
N TYR A 37 3.75 3.80 -10.45
CA TYR A 37 3.15 4.13 -9.16
C TYR A 37 3.92 3.50 -8.00
N GLU A 38 4.39 2.26 -8.16
CA GLU A 38 5.27 1.61 -7.19
C GLU A 38 6.58 2.37 -7.00
N ALA A 39 7.19 2.86 -8.08
CA ALA A 39 8.38 3.69 -8.00
C ALA A 39 8.10 5.06 -7.36
N TYR A 40 6.96 5.69 -7.70
CA TYR A 40 6.59 7.00 -7.18
C TYR A 40 6.31 6.97 -5.67
N HIS A 41 5.48 6.02 -5.21
CA HIS A 41 5.13 5.89 -3.80
C HIS A 41 6.16 5.09 -2.99
N GLY A 42 7.01 4.30 -3.67
CA GLY A 42 8.02 3.47 -3.03
C GLY A 42 7.48 2.22 -2.33
N LEU A 43 6.33 1.75 -2.78
CA LEU A 43 5.61 0.61 -2.24
C LEU A 43 5.39 -0.44 -3.33
N SER A 44 5.04 -1.65 -2.95
CA SER A 44 4.53 -2.68 -3.87
C SER A 44 3.00 -2.60 -3.95
N ILE A 45 2.42 -3.00 -5.07
CA ILE A 45 0.98 -3.07 -5.27
C ILE A 45 0.61 -4.48 -5.69
N GLU A 46 -0.19 -5.17 -4.91
CA GLU A 46 -0.62 -6.54 -5.20
C GLU A 46 -1.52 -6.61 -6.44
N ASP A 47 -1.47 -7.74 -7.16
CA ASP A 47 -2.38 -7.98 -8.29
C ASP A 47 -3.85 -7.97 -7.86
N GLU A 48 -4.13 -8.44 -6.64
CA GLU A 48 -5.48 -8.45 -6.07
C GLU A 48 -5.97 -7.03 -5.76
N ALA A 49 -5.09 -6.14 -5.33
CA ALA A 49 -5.42 -4.72 -5.16
C ALA A 49 -5.85 -4.08 -6.48
N LEU A 50 -5.14 -4.37 -7.59
CA LEU A 50 -5.51 -3.86 -8.91
C LEU A 50 -6.88 -4.39 -9.38
N ARG A 51 -7.15 -5.68 -9.18
CA ARG A 51 -8.46 -6.30 -9.48
C ARG A 51 -9.56 -5.66 -8.66
N THR A 52 -9.32 -5.50 -7.37
CA THR A 52 -10.25 -4.88 -6.42
C THR A 52 -10.52 -3.43 -6.80
N ALA A 53 -9.50 -2.65 -7.19
CA ALA A 53 -9.66 -1.27 -7.64
C ALA A 53 -10.59 -1.17 -8.86
N VAL A 54 -10.43 -2.05 -9.86
CA VAL A 54 -11.32 -2.08 -11.04
C VAL A 54 -12.74 -2.48 -10.65
N THR A 55 -12.89 -3.55 -9.88
CA THR A 55 -14.21 -4.10 -9.51
C THR A 55 -15.00 -3.15 -8.61
N LEU A 56 -14.36 -2.65 -7.54
CA LEU A 56 -15.02 -1.75 -6.60
C LEU A 56 -15.30 -0.37 -7.22
N SER A 57 -14.40 0.16 -8.04
CA SER A 57 -14.66 1.42 -8.72
C SER A 57 -15.85 1.32 -9.66
N LYS A 58 -16.00 0.21 -10.39
CA LYS A 58 -17.15 -0.02 -11.25
C LYS A 58 -18.46 -0.12 -10.46
N ARG A 59 -18.43 -0.80 -9.31
CA ARG A 59 -19.60 -1.08 -8.48
C ARG A 59 -20.06 0.13 -7.65
N TYR A 60 -19.13 0.90 -7.12
CA TYR A 60 -19.42 1.93 -6.11
C TYR A 60 -19.15 3.37 -6.57
N LEU A 61 -18.51 3.57 -7.72
CA LEU A 61 -18.20 4.91 -8.27
C LEU A 61 -18.82 5.09 -9.66
N PRO A 62 -20.17 5.22 -9.77
CA PRO A 62 -20.87 5.31 -11.04
C PRO A 62 -20.63 6.63 -11.78
N ASP A 63 -20.26 7.69 -11.06
CA ASP A 63 -20.10 9.05 -11.62
C ASP A 63 -18.77 9.27 -12.34
N ARG A 64 -17.89 8.26 -12.35
CA ARG A 64 -16.57 8.32 -12.98
C ARG A 64 -16.39 7.13 -13.95
N PHE A 65 -15.49 7.24 -14.89
CA PHE A 65 -15.24 6.26 -15.94
C PHE A 65 -13.95 5.48 -15.70
N LEU A 66 -13.91 4.21 -16.14
CA LEU A 66 -12.68 3.43 -16.23
C LEU A 66 -11.82 3.95 -17.40
N PRO A 67 -10.47 3.90 -17.29
CA PRO A 67 -9.68 3.36 -16.17
C PRO A 67 -9.45 4.36 -15.04
N ASP A 68 -9.75 5.66 -15.24
CA ASP A 68 -9.33 6.76 -14.35
C ASP A 68 -9.74 6.54 -12.90
N LYS A 69 -11.01 6.14 -12.65
CA LYS A 69 -11.49 5.89 -11.29
C LYS A 69 -10.75 4.77 -10.57
N ALA A 70 -10.28 3.75 -11.28
CA ALA A 70 -9.51 2.67 -10.69
C ALA A 70 -8.03 3.08 -10.46
N ILE A 71 -7.49 3.92 -11.34
CA ILE A 71 -6.17 4.53 -11.17
C ILE A 71 -6.16 5.45 -9.94
N ASP A 72 -7.19 6.30 -9.79
CA ASP A 72 -7.33 7.18 -8.63
C ASP A 72 -7.39 6.38 -7.31
N LEU A 73 -8.10 5.24 -7.27
CA LEU A 73 -8.15 4.38 -6.09
C LEU A 73 -6.78 3.78 -5.76
N MET A 74 -6.08 3.29 -6.76
CA MET A 74 -4.73 2.74 -6.60
C MET A 74 -3.75 3.79 -6.08
N ASP A 75 -3.80 5.00 -6.65
CA ASP A 75 -2.95 6.12 -6.25
C ASP A 75 -3.22 6.58 -4.82
N GLU A 76 -4.49 6.76 -4.46
CA GLU A 76 -4.89 7.18 -3.11
C GLU A 76 -4.55 6.11 -2.05
N ALA A 77 -4.74 4.82 -2.36
CA ALA A 77 -4.38 3.74 -1.45
C ALA A 77 -2.85 3.68 -1.23
N ALA A 78 -2.08 3.81 -2.30
CA ALA A 78 -0.63 3.86 -2.20
C ALA A 78 -0.13 5.12 -1.44
N ALA A 79 -0.75 6.28 -1.68
CA ALA A 79 -0.44 7.51 -0.96
C ALA A 79 -0.75 7.38 0.55
N LYS A 80 -1.91 6.79 0.91
CA LYS A 80 -2.29 6.52 2.29
C LYS A 80 -1.28 5.63 2.98
N LEU A 81 -0.98 4.48 2.37
CA LEU A 81 -0.01 3.54 2.94
C LEU A 81 1.38 4.17 3.07
N ARG A 82 1.80 4.99 2.11
CA ARG A 82 3.07 5.73 2.21
C ARG A 82 3.09 6.67 3.41
N MET A 83 2.01 7.37 3.68
CA MET A 83 1.90 8.22 4.88
C MET A 83 1.96 7.39 6.17
N GLU A 84 1.37 6.19 6.18
CA GLU A 84 1.45 5.25 7.31
C GLU A 84 2.89 4.77 7.54
N VAL A 85 3.61 4.40 6.49
CA VAL A 85 5.04 4.02 6.55
C VAL A 85 5.92 5.14 7.13
N ASP A 86 5.61 6.39 6.79
CA ASP A 86 6.36 7.56 7.28
C ASP A 86 5.97 8.00 8.68
N SER A 87 4.80 7.58 9.17
CA SER A 87 4.30 7.89 10.51
C SER A 87 4.87 6.92 11.57
N LEU A 88 4.73 7.29 12.83
CA LEU A 88 5.03 6.39 13.94
C LEU A 88 3.97 5.29 14.02
N PRO A 89 4.35 4.02 14.20
CA PRO A 89 3.39 2.95 14.45
C PRO A 89 2.53 3.24 15.68
N GLU A 90 1.26 2.83 15.61
CA GLU A 90 0.28 3.09 16.68
C GLU A 90 0.75 2.56 18.05
N GLU A 91 1.30 1.34 18.07
CA GLU A 91 1.85 0.73 19.29
C GLU A 91 2.96 1.58 19.91
N LEU A 92 3.83 2.17 19.09
CA LEU A 92 4.93 3.02 19.57
C LEU A 92 4.41 4.37 20.07
N ASP A 93 3.39 4.94 19.42
CA ASP A 93 2.77 6.18 19.85
C ASP A 93 2.02 5.99 21.18
N GLU A 94 1.30 4.86 21.37
CA GLU A 94 0.66 4.52 22.63
C GLU A 94 1.66 4.41 23.80
N ILE A 95 2.78 3.69 23.59
CA ILE A 95 3.84 3.56 24.59
C ILE A 95 4.40 4.95 24.92
N SER A 96 4.69 5.77 23.93
CA SER A 96 5.22 7.12 24.12
C SER A 96 4.26 8.04 24.86
N ARG A 97 2.94 7.94 24.58
CA ARG A 97 1.90 8.68 25.31
C ARG A 97 1.83 8.24 26.78
N LYS A 98 1.88 6.93 27.03
CA LYS A 98 1.86 6.36 28.37
C LYS A 98 3.08 6.78 29.20
N ILE A 99 4.27 6.79 28.59
CA ILE A 99 5.49 7.30 29.21
C ILE A 99 5.30 8.77 29.62
N LYS A 100 4.82 9.61 28.70
CA LYS A 100 4.57 11.04 29.00
C LYS A 100 3.58 11.24 30.15
N GLN A 101 2.49 10.45 30.16
CA GLN A 101 1.49 10.49 31.23
C GLN A 101 2.13 10.14 32.58
N LEU A 102 2.88 9.03 32.66
CA LEU A 102 3.55 8.61 33.89
C LEU A 102 4.65 9.58 34.32
N GLU A 103 5.34 10.23 33.40
CA GLU A 103 6.31 11.28 33.73
C GLU A 103 5.62 12.49 34.40
N ILE A 104 4.46 12.90 33.90
CA ILE A 104 3.66 14.00 34.51
C ILE A 104 3.17 13.57 35.90
N GLU A 105 2.65 12.34 36.03
CA GLU A 105 2.18 11.81 37.31
C GLU A 105 3.33 11.72 38.32
N ARG A 106 4.51 11.26 37.90
CA ARG A 106 5.71 11.21 38.74
C ARG A 106 6.09 12.59 39.31
N GLU A 107 6.04 13.64 38.47
CA GLU A 107 6.32 15.00 38.91
C GLU A 107 5.25 15.55 39.90
N ALA A 108 4.00 15.15 39.74
CA ALA A 108 2.93 15.51 40.70
C ALA A 108 3.15 14.81 42.05
N ILE A 109 3.40 13.49 42.05
CA ILE A 109 3.60 12.70 43.27
C ILE A 109 4.88 13.07 44.02
N LYS A 110 5.93 13.52 43.32
CA LYS A 110 7.12 14.09 43.97
C LYS A 110 6.79 15.23 44.94
N ARG A 111 5.76 16.04 44.62
CA ARG A 111 5.31 17.15 45.46
C ARG A 111 4.54 16.65 46.67
N GLU A 112 3.87 15.50 46.57
CA GLU A 112 3.09 14.85 47.62
C GLU A 112 3.95 14.00 48.56
N ASN A 113 5.22 13.73 48.20
CA ASN A 113 6.19 12.95 48.98
C ASN A 113 5.79 11.48 49.21
N ASP A 114 4.97 10.88 48.32
CA ASP A 114 4.55 9.47 48.37
C ASP A 114 5.66 8.56 47.77
N ARG A 115 6.59 8.12 48.62
CA ARG A 115 7.73 7.30 48.21
C ARG A 115 7.35 5.96 47.59
N PRO A 116 6.39 5.18 48.14
CA PRO A 116 5.99 3.88 47.54
C PRO A 116 5.47 4.03 46.10
N LYS A 117 4.62 5.03 45.85
CA LYS A 117 4.10 5.34 44.51
C LYS A 117 5.20 5.81 43.54
N LEU A 118 6.13 6.64 44.01
CA LEU A 118 7.26 7.06 43.20
C LEU A 118 8.14 5.91 42.74
N GLU A 119 8.37 4.92 43.62
CA GLU A 119 9.15 3.72 43.27
C GLU A 119 8.42 2.83 42.26
N GLN A 120 7.10 2.67 42.42
CA GLN A 120 6.26 1.91 41.48
C GLN A 120 6.26 2.53 40.08
N ILE A 121 5.98 3.84 39.99
CA ILE A 121 5.99 4.58 38.73
C ILE A 121 7.41 4.57 38.11
N GLY A 122 8.44 4.64 38.94
CA GLY A 122 9.82 4.56 38.47
C GLY A 122 10.13 3.23 37.78
N LYS A 123 9.64 2.11 38.29
CA LYS A 123 9.79 0.78 37.67
C LYS A 123 9.01 0.68 36.38
N GLU A 124 7.74 1.09 36.38
CA GLU A 124 6.88 1.08 35.19
C GLU A 124 7.46 1.96 34.07
N LEU A 125 7.97 3.15 34.40
CA LEU A 125 8.66 4.02 33.44
C LEU A 125 9.93 3.38 32.87
N ALA A 126 10.70 2.67 33.67
CA ALA A 126 11.90 2.00 33.19
C ALA A 126 11.57 0.88 32.20
N GLU A 127 10.55 0.05 32.52
CA GLU A 127 10.07 -1.01 31.64
C GLU A 127 9.52 -0.46 30.31
N LEU A 128 8.65 0.56 30.37
CA LEU A 128 8.08 1.19 29.18
C LEU A 128 9.15 1.86 28.31
N LYS A 129 10.16 2.52 28.91
CA LYS A 129 11.27 3.12 28.15
C LYS A 129 12.15 2.07 27.47
N GLU A 130 12.36 0.93 28.10
CA GLU A 130 13.08 -0.18 27.48
C GLU A 130 12.30 -0.77 26.30
N GLN A 131 10.98 -0.95 26.47
CA GLN A 131 10.07 -1.35 25.40
C GLN A 131 10.08 -0.33 24.25
N GLU A 132 9.90 0.96 24.54
CA GLU A 132 9.94 2.03 23.53
C GLU A 132 11.24 1.97 22.72
N LYS A 133 12.37 1.83 23.41
CA LYS A 133 13.69 1.75 22.76
C LYS A 133 13.80 0.55 21.82
N SER A 134 13.31 -0.62 22.27
CA SER A 134 13.32 -1.84 21.47
C SER A 134 12.42 -1.70 20.23
N TYR A 135 11.18 -1.25 20.41
CA TYR A 135 10.23 -1.03 19.31
C TYR A 135 10.74 0.02 18.32
N LYS A 136 11.28 1.12 18.81
CA LYS A 136 11.84 2.18 17.98
C LYS A 136 13.04 1.70 17.16
N ALA A 137 13.92 0.87 17.74
CA ALA A 137 15.04 0.28 17.03
C ALA A 137 14.56 -0.67 15.91
N LYS A 138 13.56 -1.52 16.19
CA LYS A 138 12.96 -2.41 15.19
C LYS A 138 12.33 -1.61 14.06
N TRP A 139 11.46 -0.66 14.39
CA TRP A 139 10.81 0.22 13.39
C TRP A 139 11.82 0.96 12.52
N GLN A 140 12.89 1.49 13.10
CA GLN A 140 13.90 2.24 12.37
C GLN A 140 14.70 1.34 11.42
N SER A 141 14.94 0.09 11.81
CA SER A 141 15.59 -0.91 10.96
C SER A 141 14.69 -1.30 9.78
N GLU A 142 13.41 -1.59 10.02
CA GLU A 142 12.44 -1.88 8.96
C GLU A 142 12.31 -0.69 7.99
N LYS A 143 12.14 0.53 8.52
CA LYS A 143 12.04 1.76 7.71
C LYS A 143 13.28 1.98 6.83
N THR A 144 14.47 1.65 7.32
CA THR A 144 15.71 1.77 6.53
C THR A 144 15.71 0.82 5.33
N LEU A 145 15.23 -0.42 5.52
CA LEU A 145 15.13 -1.41 4.43
C LEU A 145 14.06 -1.01 3.40
N VAL A 146 12.89 -0.57 3.87
CA VAL A 146 11.81 -0.07 2.99
C VAL A 146 12.29 1.12 2.15
N ASN A 147 12.95 2.09 2.76
CA ASN A 147 13.50 3.25 2.04
C ASN A 147 14.58 2.82 1.02
N LYS A 148 15.37 1.79 1.31
CA LYS A 148 16.36 1.27 0.37
C LYS A 148 15.69 0.63 -0.85
N ILE A 149 14.63 -0.17 -0.63
CA ILE A 149 13.82 -0.75 -1.71
C ILE A 149 13.24 0.36 -2.59
N GLN A 150 12.69 1.41 -1.97
CA GLN A 150 12.16 2.56 -2.69
C GLN A 150 13.21 3.25 -3.56
N GLN A 151 14.39 3.54 -3.00
CA GLN A 151 15.47 4.19 -3.75
C GLN A 151 15.88 3.36 -4.97
N ASN A 152 16.01 2.05 -4.80
CA ASN A 152 16.34 1.15 -5.89
C ASN A 152 15.23 1.11 -6.97
N LYS A 153 13.95 1.15 -6.59
CA LYS A 153 12.82 1.24 -7.55
C LYS A 153 12.86 2.54 -8.36
N ILE A 154 13.12 3.66 -7.71
CA ILE A 154 13.27 4.97 -8.39
C ILE A 154 14.45 4.94 -9.37
N GLU A 155 15.58 4.35 -8.96
CA GLU A 155 16.76 4.24 -9.82
C GLU A 155 16.51 3.34 -11.03
N ILE A 156 15.78 2.25 -10.85
CA ILE A 156 15.34 1.36 -11.96
C ILE A 156 14.52 2.15 -12.99
N GLU A 157 13.56 2.97 -12.57
CA GLU A 157 12.75 3.75 -13.51
C GLU A 157 13.59 4.83 -14.24
N ASN A 158 14.50 5.48 -13.53
CA ASN A 158 15.43 6.42 -14.16
C ASN A 158 16.33 5.72 -15.20
N LEU A 159 16.86 4.55 -14.88
CA LEU A 159 17.69 3.77 -15.80
C LEU A 159 16.90 3.25 -17.00
N LYS A 160 15.64 2.87 -16.83
CA LYS A 160 14.76 2.53 -17.96
C LYS A 160 14.58 3.71 -18.90
N PHE A 161 14.31 4.89 -18.33
CA PHE A 161 14.20 6.10 -19.14
C PHE A 161 15.50 6.45 -19.89
N GLU A 162 16.66 6.29 -19.22
CA GLU A 162 17.96 6.46 -19.88
C GLU A 162 18.19 5.43 -21.00
N ALA A 163 17.81 4.18 -20.77
CA ALA A 163 17.93 3.13 -21.80
C ALA A 163 17.08 3.45 -23.03
N ASP A 164 15.83 3.86 -22.84
CA ASP A 164 14.93 4.27 -23.92
C ASP A 164 15.45 5.49 -24.70
N LYS A 165 16.09 6.43 -24.00
CA LYS A 165 16.75 7.58 -24.64
C LYS A 165 17.96 7.14 -25.45
N ALA A 166 18.84 6.32 -24.89
CA ALA A 166 20.01 5.79 -25.58
C ALA A 166 19.63 4.94 -26.80
N GLU A 167 18.53 4.18 -26.73
CA GLU A 167 17.99 3.39 -27.84
C GLU A 167 17.55 4.30 -29.00
N ARG A 168 16.89 5.44 -28.73
CA ARG A 168 16.51 6.44 -29.73
C ARG A 168 17.73 7.14 -30.37
N GLU A 169 18.81 7.29 -29.61
CA GLU A 169 20.07 7.88 -30.06
C GLU A 169 20.96 6.85 -30.78
N GLY A 170 20.59 5.55 -30.79
CA GLY A 170 21.31 4.47 -31.44
C GLY A 170 22.51 3.94 -30.65
N ASP A 171 22.67 4.31 -29.38
CA ASP A 171 23.72 3.82 -28.48
C ASP A 171 23.33 2.49 -27.83
N TYR A 172 23.40 1.42 -28.63
CA TYR A 172 23.06 0.07 -28.15
C TYR A 172 24.06 -0.48 -27.13
N GLY A 173 25.29 0.04 -27.06
CA GLY A 173 26.26 -0.32 -26.05
C GLY A 173 25.79 0.10 -24.66
N LYS A 174 25.36 1.35 -24.53
CA LYS A 174 24.80 1.89 -23.27
C LYS A 174 23.49 1.17 -22.89
N VAL A 175 22.63 0.87 -23.87
CA VAL A 175 21.39 0.11 -23.64
C VAL A 175 21.69 -1.25 -23.05
N ALA A 176 22.67 -1.97 -23.60
CA ALA A 176 23.06 -3.29 -23.11
C ALA A 176 23.65 -3.22 -21.68
N GLU A 177 24.52 -2.26 -21.41
CA GLU A 177 25.07 -2.05 -20.05
C GLU A 177 23.96 -1.82 -19.03
N ILE A 178 22.99 -0.95 -19.36
CA ILE A 178 21.88 -0.66 -18.46
C ILE A 178 20.99 -1.88 -18.26
N ARG A 179 20.49 -2.47 -19.37
CA ARG A 179 19.48 -3.55 -19.29
C ARG A 179 20.05 -4.85 -18.71
N TYR A 180 21.26 -5.24 -19.06
CA TYR A 180 21.87 -6.52 -18.64
C TYR A 180 22.83 -6.39 -17.44
N GLY A 181 23.26 -5.19 -17.11
CA GLY A 181 24.14 -4.96 -15.96
C GLY A 181 23.40 -4.30 -14.81
N LYS A 182 23.12 -2.99 -14.92
CA LYS A 182 22.63 -2.18 -13.81
C LYS A 182 21.23 -2.60 -13.32
N LEU A 183 20.29 -2.84 -14.26
CA LEU A 183 18.92 -3.22 -13.88
C LEU A 183 18.88 -4.60 -13.20
N GLN A 184 19.70 -5.56 -13.64
CA GLN A 184 19.75 -6.87 -12.99
C GLN A 184 20.32 -6.77 -11.57
N ALA A 185 21.39 -6.00 -11.39
CA ALA A 185 21.99 -5.80 -10.06
C ALA A 185 21.01 -5.15 -9.07
N LEU A 186 20.28 -4.11 -9.51
CA LEU A 186 19.28 -3.44 -8.66
C LEU A 186 18.08 -4.34 -8.34
N ASN A 187 17.60 -5.13 -9.29
CA ASN A 187 16.53 -6.09 -9.03
C ASN A 187 16.96 -7.15 -8.00
N GLN A 188 18.17 -7.69 -8.15
CA GLN A 188 18.72 -8.63 -7.17
C GLN A 188 18.86 -8.00 -5.78
N GLU A 189 19.30 -6.74 -5.71
CA GLU A 189 19.42 -6.03 -4.44
C GLU A 189 18.06 -5.78 -3.78
N ILE A 190 17.01 -5.52 -4.57
CA ILE A 190 15.63 -5.41 -4.09
C ILE A 190 15.20 -6.75 -3.49
N GLU A 191 15.35 -7.86 -4.21
CA GLU A 191 14.98 -9.19 -3.72
C GLU A 191 15.69 -9.56 -2.42
N GLU A 192 17.01 -9.34 -2.34
CA GLU A 192 17.79 -9.59 -1.14
C GLU A 192 17.33 -8.71 0.05
N THR A 193 16.96 -7.45 -0.24
CA THR A 193 16.49 -6.51 0.79
C THR A 193 15.10 -6.87 1.28
N GLN A 194 14.21 -7.31 0.38
CA GLN A 194 12.87 -7.81 0.71
C GLN A 194 12.94 -9.08 1.57
N GLN A 195 13.82 -10.03 1.21
CA GLN A 195 14.04 -11.22 2.04
C GLN A 195 14.49 -10.87 3.46
N LYS A 196 15.46 -9.95 3.59
CA LYS A 196 15.93 -9.47 4.91
C LYS A 196 14.82 -8.78 5.71
N LEU A 197 13.98 -8.00 5.04
CA LEU A 197 12.84 -7.34 5.67
C LEU A 197 11.84 -8.37 6.18
N HIS A 198 11.47 -9.33 5.35
CA HIS A 198 10.56 -10.41 5.71
C HIS A 198 11.08 -11.27 6.88
N GLU A 199 12.37 -11.63 6.88
CA GLU A 199 13.01 -12.36 7.98
C GLU A 199 12.99 -11.54 9.29
N MET A 200 13.16 -10.22 9.21
CA MET A 200 13.16 -9.32 10.37
C MET A 200 11.75 -9.10 10.93
N GLN A 201 10.75 -9.02 10.08
CA GLN A 201 9.36 -8.79 10.46
C GLN A 201 8.76 -10.00 11.19
N GLY A 202 9.05 -11.21 10.73
CA GLY A 202 8.47 -12.45 11.27
C GLY A 202 6.94 -12.37 11.29
N ASP A 203 6.33 -12.79 12.42
CA ASP A 203 4.86 -12.79 12.57
C ASP A 203 4.26 -11.40 12.85
N LYS A 204 5.08 -10.38 13.13
CA LYS A 204 4.63 -9.02 13.48
C LYS A 204 5.41 -7.96 12.70
N ALA A 205 4.93 -7.67 11.50
CA ALA A 205 5.39 -6.53 10.73
C ALA A 205 4.95 -5.21 11.40
N MET A 206 5.87 -4.27 11.58
CA MET A 206 5.54 -2.92 12.05
C MET A 206 5.21 -1.98 10.90
N ILE A 207 5.71 -2.29 9.72
CA ILE A 207 5.52 -1.50 8.50
C ILE A 207 4.96 -2.42 7.42
N LYS A 208 3.80 -2.04 6.87
CA LYS A 208 3.22 -2.67 5.69
C LYS A 208 3.85 -2.03 4.45
N GLU A 209 4.37 -2.85 3.53
CA GLU A 209 5.05 -2.38 2.32
C GLU A 209 4.28 -2.62 1.02
N GLU A 210 3.14 -3.31 1.11
CA GLU A 210 2.33 -3.70 -0.03
C GLU A 210 0.90 -3.21 0.11
N VAL A 211 0.40 -2.59 -0.95
CA VAL A 211 -1.01 -2.20 -1.07
C VAL A 211 -1.82 -3.44 -1.42
N ASP A 212 -2.76 -3.81 -0.57
CA ASP A 212 -3.65 -4.94 -0.77
C ASP A 212 -5.10 -4.54 -1.11
N ALA A 213 -5.96 -5.53 -1.21
CA ALA A 213 -7.39 -5.33 -1.51
C ALA A 213 -8.13 -4.54 -0.42
N GLU A 214 -7.70 -4.67 0.85
CA GLU A 214 -8.34 -3.99 1.99
C GLU A 214 -8.04 -2.49 1.95
N ASP A 215 -6.82 -2.08 1.58
CA ASP A 215 -6.46 -0.66 1.41
C ASP A 215 -7.33 0.01 0.35
N ILE A 216 -7.56 -0.67 -0.76
CA ILE A 216 -8.46 -0.19 -1.83
C ILE A 216 -9.90 -0.06 -1.31
N ALA A 217 -10.38 -1.07 -0.58
CA ALA A 217 -11.74 -1.06 -0.02
C ALA A 217 -11.93 0.05 1.02
N ASP A 218 -10.90 0.34 1.80
CA ASP A 218 -10.90 1.45 2.76
C ASP A 218 -11.00 2.81 2.07
N VAL A 219 -10.30 3.01 0.95
CA VAL A 219 -10.42 4.24 0.16
C VAL A 219 -11.83 4.39 -0.40
N VAL A 220 -12.39 3.30 -0.98
CA VAL A 220 -13.78 3.31 -1.48
C VAL A 220 -14.76 3.61 -0.36
N SER A 221 -14.58 3.02 0.81
CA SER A 221 -15.43 3.25 1.98
C SER A 221 -15.40 4.71 2.42
N ARG A 222 -14.22 5.33 2.38
CA ARG A 222 -14.05 6.74 2.72
C ARG A 222 -14.71 7.68 1.71
N TRP A 223 -14.61 7.38 0.41
CA TRP A 223 -15.17 8.21 -0.64
C TRP A 223 -16.68 8.12 -0.74
N THR A 224 -17.23 6.93 -0.51
CA THR A 224 -18.66 6.66 -0.69
C THR A 224 -19.47 6.73 0.61
N GLY A 225 -18.81 6.60 1.76
CA GLY A 225 -19.46 6.42 3.06
C GLY A 225 -20.04 5.02 3.27
N ILE A 226 -19.83 4.08 2.32
CA ILE A 226 -20.31 2.70 2.40
C ILE A 226 -19.22 1.84 3.05
N PRO A 227 -19.48 1.05 4.10
CA PRO A 227 -18.47 0.24 4.78
C PRO A 227 -18.04 -1.00 3.95
N VAL A 228 -17.42 -0.76 2.78
CA VAL A 228 -17.05 -1.81 1.81
C VAL A 228 -16.01 -2.76 2.38
N SER A 229 -15.04 -2.27 3.15
CA SER A 229 -14.02 -3.08 3.83
C SER A 229 -14.65 -4.13 4.76
N LYS A 230 -15.65 -3.73 5.57
CA LYS A 230 -16.39 -4.67 6.43
C LYS A 230 -17.21 -5.68 5.64
N MET A 231 -17.73 -5.30 4.47
CA MET A 231 -18.48 -6.22 3.60
C MET A 231 -17.56 -7.27 2.98
N LEU A 232 -16.34 -6.90 2.54
CA LEU A 232 -15.36 -7.84 2.03
C LEU A 232 -14.88 -8.83 3.11
N GLN A 233 -14.61 -8.36 4.32
CA GLN A 233 -14.29 -9.24 5.45
C GLN A 233 -15.44 -10.20 5.76
N SER A 234 -16.68 -9.68 5.83
CA SER A 234 -17.86 -10.51 6.07
C SER A 234 -18.13 -11.53 4.95
N GLU A 235 -17.84 -11.21 3.70
CA GLU A 235 -17.94 -12.16 2.58
C GLU A 235 -16.85 -13.23 2.65
N LYS A 236 -15.61 -12.84 3.02
CA LYS A 236 -14.50 -13.78 3.22
C LYS A 236 -14.75 -14.74 4.38
N ASP A 237 -15.24 -14.23 5.51
CA ASP A 237 -15.60 -15.05 6.67
C ASP A 237 -16.78 -16.00 6.36
N LYS A 238 -17.76 -15.54 5.60
CA LYS A 238 -18.86 -16.40 5.15
C LYS A 238 -18.40 -17.50 4.21
N LEU A 239 -17.45 -17.21 3.31
CA LEU A 239 -16.87 -18.23 2.42
C LEU A 239 -16.06 -19.26 3.18
N LEU A 240 -15.32 -18.85 4.21
CA LEU A 240 -14.55 -19.76 5.07
C LEU A 240 -15.44 -20.70 5.89
N HIS A 241 -16.63 -20.26 6.25
CA HIS A 241 -17.61 -21.04 7.04
C HIS A 241 -18.77 -21.59 6.21
N LEU A 242 -18.70 -21.47 4.88
CA LEU A 242 -19.79 -21.86 3.97
C LEU A 242 -20.09 -23.36 4.05
N GLU A 243 -19.06 -24.19 4.13
CA GLU A 243 -19.19 -25.65 4.29
C GLU A 243 -19.91 -25.99 5.61
N ASP A 244 -19.51 -25.37 6.70
CA ASP A 244 -20.13 -25.57 8.02
C ASP A 244 -21.60 -25.13 8.04
N GLU A 245 -21.93 -24.00 7.38
CA GLU A 245 -23.31 -23.53 7.26
C GLU A 245 -24.15 -24.43 6.36
N LEU A 246 -23.57 -24.96 5.28
CA LEU A 246 -24.24 -25.88 4.38
C LEU A 246 -24.53 -27.23 5.09
N HIS A 247 -23.57 -27.78 5.84
CA HIS A 247 -23.78 -28.98 6.65
C HIS A 247 -24.89 -28.84 7.70
N GLN A 248 -25.11 -27.65 8.24
CA GLN A 248 -26.21 -27.40 9.18
C GLN A 248 -27.58 -27.35 8.51
N ARG A 249 -27.66 -27.00 7.21
CA ARG A 249 -28.93 -26.82 6.49
C ARG A 249 -29.29 -27.98 5.56
N VAL A 250 -28.30 -28.70 5.08
CA VAL A 250 -28.45 -29.81 4.13
C VAL A 250 -28.12 -31.12 4.85
N ILE A 251 -29.13 -31.96 5.01
CA ILE A 251 -28.98 -33.25 5.68
C ILE A 251 -28.78 -34.34 4.60
N GLY A 252 -27.68 -35.08 4.69
CA GLY A 252 -27.48 -36.30 3.90
C GLY A 252 -26.85 -36.11 2.52
N GLN A 253 -26.17 -35.00 2.23
CA GLN A 253 -25.44 -34.76 0.98
C GLN A 253 -23.97 -34.39 1.23
N ASP A 254 -23.28 -35.07 2.16
CA ASP A 254 -21.90 -34.76 2.57
C ASP A 254 -20.86 -34.87 1.43
N GLU A 255 -21.16 -35.65 0.36
CA GLU A 255 -20.28 -35.74 -0.80
C GLU A 255 -20.47 -34.57 -1.82
N ALA A 256 -21.53 -33.78 -1.64
CA ALA A 256 -21.89 -32.69 -2.56
C ALA A 256 -21.57 -31.29 -2.01
N ILE A 257 -21.29 -31.20 -0.71
CA ILE A 257 -20.87 -30.01 0.02
C ILE A 257 -19.36 -29.93 0.05
#